data_5c04f8b000f37c2602577716861c35c7
#
_entry.id   5c04f8b000f37c2602577716861c35c7
#
_cell.length_a   1.000
_cell.length_b   1.000
_cell.length_c   1.000
_cell.angle_alpha   90.00
_cell.angle_beta   90.00
_cell.angle_gamma   90.00
#
_symmetry.space_group_name_H-M   'P 1'
#
loop_
_entity.id
_entity.type
_entity.pdbx_description
1 polymer ?
#
loop_
_entity_poly.entity_id
_entity_poly.type
_entity_poly.pdbx_seq_one_letter_code
_entity_poly.pdbx_strand_id
1 'polypeptide(L)'
;MGVKIHIIYCGGXGYRPKYTKLKTLLEDEFPGDLEISGESTPRTSGWFEVEVNGKLVHSKKNGDGFVDSDQKMAKIVSAIEKSIGK
;
A
#
# COMPACT_ATOMS: atom_id res chain seq x y z
N MET A 1 -0.25 12.09 15.08
CA MET A 1 0.80 11.66 14.16
C MET A 1 0.29 10.57 13.25
N GLY A 2 0.63 10.65 11.99
CA GLY A 2 0.13 9.70 11.02
C GLY A 2 0.91 8.42 10.96
N VAL A 3 0.23 7.35 10.59
CA VAL A 3 0.90 6.11 10.25
C VAL A 3 1.49 6.28 8.85
N LYS A 4 2.73 5.91 8.68
CA LYS A 4 3.41 6.07 7.40
C LYS A 4 3.17 4.86 6.51
N ILE A 5 2.56 5.11 5.36
CA ILE A 5 2.31 4.08 4.35
C ILE A 5 3.18 4.39 3.14
N HIS A 6 4.04 3.46 2.78
CA HIS A 6 4.91 3.64 1.62
C HIS A 6 4.58 2.57 0.59
N ILE A 7 4.26 3.01 -0.62
CA ILE A 7 3.86 2.10 -1.69
C ILE A 7 4.86 2.22 -2.82
N ILE A 8 5.50 1.11 -3.17
CA ILE A 8 6.48 1.06 -4.26
C ILE A 8 5.83 0.29 -5.40
N TYR A 9 5.71 0.91 -6.57
CA TYR A 9 5.01 0.30 -7.68
C TYR A 9 5.82 0.39 -8.96
N CYS A 10 5.51 -0.51 -9.88
CA CYS A 10 6.21 -0.59 -11.16
C CYS A 10 5.96 0.66 -11.99
N GLY A 11 7.02 1.30 -12.42
CA GLY A 11 6.91 2.51 -13.23
C GLY A 11 6.71 2.24 -14.70
N GLY A 12 6.91 1.01 -15.13
CA GLY A 12 6.76 0.63 -16.52
C GLY A 12 5.40 0.10 -16.92
N UNK A 13 4.80 -0.29 -16.00
CA UNK A 13 3.63 -0.87 -16.34
C UNK A 13 2.57 -0.01 -15.96
N GLY A 14 1.95 0.51 -16.09
CA GLY A 14 0.77 1.26 -15.76
C GLY A 14 0.19 0.96 -14.40
N TYR A 15 1.02 0.74 -13.40
CA TYR A 15 0.52 0.40 -12.06
C TYR A 15 0.08 1.62 -11.25
N ARG A 16 0.29 2.83 -11.77
CA ARG A 16 -0.07 4.03 -11.02
C ARG A 16 -1.56 4.08 -10.66
N PRO A 17 -2.50 3.67 -11.54
CA PRO A 17 -3.90 3.63 -11.13
C PRO A 17 -4.16 2.69 -9.96
N LYS A 18 -3.41 1.60 -9.87
CA LYS A 18 -3.52 0.69 -8.73
C LYS A 18 -3.08 1.38 -7.44
N TYR A 19 -1.99 2.12 -7.50
CA TYR A 19 -1.51 2.88 -6.36
C TYR A 19 -2.53 3.94 -5.94
N THR A 20 -3.05 4.69 -6.90
CA THR A 20 -4.00 5.76 -6.60
C THR A 20 -5.26 5.20 -5.97
N LYS A 21 -5.75 4.09 -6.49
CA LYS A 21 -6.96 3.47 -5.93
C LYS A 21 -6.74 3.03 -4.50
N LEU A 22 -5.61 2.39 -4.22
CA LEU A 22 -5.32 1.94 -2.87
C LEU A 22 -5.19 3.12 -1.91
N LYS A 23 -4.50 4.17 -2.36
CA LYS A 23 -4.34 5.37 -1.55
C LYS A 23 -5.70 5.95 -1.18
N THR A 24 -6.59 6.07 -2.17
CA THR A 24 -7.91 6.63 -1.93
C THR A 24 -8.71 5.79 -0.94
N LEU A 25 -8.67 4.46 -1.11
CA LEU A 25 -9.39 3.57 -0.20
C LEU A 25 -8.88 3.69 1.23
N LEU A 26 -7.56 3.76 1.39
CA LEU A 26 -6.99 3.86 2.73
C LEU A 26 -7.30 5.21 3.37
N GLU A 27 -7.26 6.28 2.58
CA GLU A 27 -7.60 7.61 3.11
C GLU A 27 -9.07 7.68 3.51
N ASP A 28 -9.94 6.98 2.79
CA ASP A 28 -11.35 6.92 3.17
C ASP A 28 -11.55 6.13 4.46
N GLU A 29 -10.77 5.08 4.65
CA GLU A 29 -10.89 4.23 5.83
C GLU A 29 -10.33 4.90 7.08
N PHE A 30 -9.26 5.66 6.94
CA PHE A 30 -8.56 6.29 8.06
C PHE A 30 -8.35 7.78 7.79
N PRO A 31 -9.42 8.58 7.74
CA PRO A 31 -9.25 10.00 7.40
C PRO A 31 -8.37 10.72 8.42
N GLY A 32 -7.35 11.39 7.92
CA GLY A 32 -6.47 12.18 8.75
C GLY A 32 -5.44 11.42 9.55
N ASP A 33 -5.42 10.09 9.44
CA ASP A 33 -4.50 9.26 10.25
C ASP A 33 -3.28 8.78 9.49
N LEU A 34 -3.22 8.97 8.18
CA LEU A 34 -2.18 8.37 7.37
C LEU A 34 -1.32 9.39 6.67
N GLU A 35 -0.04 9.04 6.51
CA GLU A 35 0.86 9.74 5.61
C GLU A 35 1.23 8.76 4.51
N ILE A 36 0.62 8.90 3.35
CA ILE A 36 0.81 7.96 2.25
C ILE A 36 1.74 8.55 1.23
N SER A 37 2.80 7.81 0.91
CA SER A 37 3.73 8.21 -0.14
C SER A 37 3.85 7.08 -1.15
N GLY A 38 4.05 7.45 -2.40
CA GLY A 38 4.22 6.49 -3.47
C GLY A 38 5.54 6.71 -4.17
N GLU A 39 6.15 5.62 -4.60
CA GLU A 39 7.41 5.67 -5.32
C GLU A 39 7.33 4.70 -6.48
N SER A 40 7.51 5.21 -7.70
CA SER A 40 7.56 4.34 -8.87
C SER A 40 8.99 3.87 -9.10
N THR A 41 9.14 2.62 -9.53
CA THR A 41 10.45 2.15 -9.92
C THR A 41 10.78 2.69 -11.30
N PRO A 42 12.07 2.92 -11.60
CA PRO A 42 12.43 3.47 -12.90
C PRO A 42 12.30 2.51 -14.07
N ARG A 43 12.15 1.22 -13.79
CA ARG A 43 12.06 0.19 -14.81
C ARG A 43 10.79 -0.62 -14.64
N THR A 44 10.50 -1.45 -15.64
CA THR A 44 9.41 -2.39 -15.53
C THR A 44 9.82 -3.50 -14.56
N SER A 45 9.45 -3.34 -13.32
CA SER A 45 9.83 -4.27 -12.26
C SER A 45 8.72 -5.26 -11.92
N GLY A 46 7.47 -4.89 -12.20
CA GLY A 46 6.33 -5.69 -11.78
C GLY A 46 6.05 -5.61 -10.30
N TRP A 47 6.67 -4.70 -9.60
CA TRP A 47 6.50 -4.59 -8.14
C TRP A 47 5.23 -3.84 -7.78
N PHE A 48 4.61 -4.26 -6.70
CA PHE A 48 3.56 -3.50 -6.03
C PHE A 48 3.64 -3.88 -4.56
N GLU A 49 4.38 -3.06 -3.80
CA GLU A 49 4.76 -3.38 -2.43
C GLU A 49 4.18 -2.32 -1.50
N VAL A 50 3.62 -2.76 -0.38
CA VAL A 50 3.03 -1.84 0.58
C VAL A 50 3.70 -2.04 1.93
N GLU A 51 4.22 -0.94 2.49
CA GLU A 51 4.85 -0.94 3.80
C GLU A 51 4.04 -0.07 4.75
N VAL A 52 3.88 -0.54 5.98
CA VAL A 52 3.23 0.22 7.04
C VAL A 52 4.28 0.45 8.12
N ASN A 53 4.65 1.72 8.33
CA ASN A 53 5.70 2.11 9.28
C ASN A 53 6.99 1.33 9.06
N GLY A 54 7.35 1.15 7.79
CA GLY A 54 8.58 0.46 7.43
C GLY A 54 8.50 -1.05 7.37
N LYS A 55 7.35 -1.62 7.69
CA LYS A 55 7.17 -3.07 7.66
C LYS A 55 6.40 -3.47 6.41
N LEU A 56 6.95 -4.40 5.63
CA LEU A 56 6.31 -4.86 4.41
C LEU A 56 5.11 -5.73 4.76
N VAL A 57 3.92 -5.32 4.31
CA VAL A 57 2.68 -6.07 4.61
C VAL A 57 2.02 -6.62 3.36
N HIS A 58 2.44 -6.19 2.18
CA HIS A 58 1.91 -6.72 0.92
C HIS A 58 3.01 -6.65 -0.12
N SER A 59 3.20 -7.71 -0.87
CA SER A 59 4.28 -7.76 -1.85
C SER A 59 3.88 -8.57 -3.07
N LYS A 60 3.73 -7.89 -4.21
CA LYS A 60 3.46 -8.59 -5.45
C LYS A 60 4.63 -9.47 -5.87
N LYS A 61 5.86 -9.00 -5.62
CA LYS A 61 7.02 -9.81 -6.01
C LYS A 61 7.13 -11.08 -5.17
N ASN A 62 6.53 -11.11 -3.98
CA ASN A 62 6.49 -12.31 -3.15
C ASN A 62 5.26 -13.17 -3.41
N GLY A 63 4.45 -12.82 -4.40
CA GLY A 63 3.33 -13.63 -4.80
C GLY A 63 1.96 -13.13 -4.35
N ASP A 64 1.89 -11.98 -3.70
CA ASP A 64 0.60 -11.47 -3.21
C ASP A 64 -0.26 -10.82 -4.29
N GLY A 65 0.33 -10.47 -5.42
CA GLY A 65 -0.41 -9.81 -6.49
C GLY A 65 -0.79 -8.39 -6.13
N PHE A 66 -1.91 -7.94 -6.70
CA PHE A 66 -2.46 -6.63 -6.36
C PHE A 66 -3.38 -6.73 -5.16
N VAL A 67 -3.73 -5.58 -4.59
CA VAL A 67 -4.70 -5.54 -3.49
C VAL A 67 -6.09 -5.55 -4.13
N ASP A 68 -6.52 -6.73 -4.54
CA ASP A 68 -7.74 -6.89 -5.33
C ASP A 68 -8.78 -7.77 -4.65
N SER A 69 -8.66 -7.97 -3.35
CA SER A 69 -9.64 -8.73 -2.59
C SER A 69 -9.77 -8.14 -1.21
N ASP A 70 -10.91 -8.44 -0.56
CA ASP A 70 -11.14 -7.96 0.80
C ASP A 70 -10.13 -8.53 1.77
N GLN A 71 -9.67 -9.77 1.54
CA GLN A 71 -8.69 -10.38 2.43
C GLN A 71 -7.35 -9.65 2.38
N LYS A 72 -6.92 -9.28 1.18
CA LYS A 72 -5.66 -8.55 1.04
C LYS A 72 -5.77 -7.15 1.63
N MET A 73 -6.90 -6.49 1.41
CA MET A 73 -7.14 -5.18 1.99
C MET A 73 -7.19 -5.26 3.51
N ALA A 74 -7.84 -6.29 4.05
CA ALA A 74 -7.95 -6.46 5.50
C ALA A 74 -6.59 -6.62 6.15
N LYS A 75 -5.65 -7.27 5.48
CA LYS A 75 -4.31 -7.44 6.03
C LYS A 75 -3.61 -6.09 6.19
N ILE A 76 -3.77 -5.21 5.19
CA ILE A 76 -3.17 -3.88 5.27
C ILE A 76 -3.87 -3.05 6.34
N VAL A 77 -5.20 -3.09 6.37
CA VAL A 77 -5.99 -2.36 7.36
C VAL A 77 -5.63 -2.81 8.78
N SER A 78 -5.47 -4.11 8.98
CA SER A 78 -5.11 -4.64 10.29
C SER A 78 -3.75 -4.11 10.73
N ALA A 79 -2.78 -4.06 9.81
CA ALA A 79 -1.46 -3.55 10.15
C ALA A 79 -1.53 -2.07 10.54
N ILE A 80 -2.36 -1.30 9.83
CA ILE A 80 -2.52 0.12 10.16
C ILE A 80 -3.17 0.28 11.53
N GLU A 81 -4.20 -0.50 11.82
CA GLU A 81 -4.88 -0.42 13.11
C GLU A 81 -3.94 -0.74 14.26
N LYS A 82 -3.07 -1.73 14.07
CA LYS A 82 -2.08 -2.04 15.10
C LYS A 82 -1.11 -0.89 15.30
N SER A 83 -0.74 -0.20 14.24
CA SER A 83 0.16 0.93 14.34
C SER A 83 -0.49 2.13 15.02
N ILE A 84 -1.80 2.29 14.90
CA ILE A 84 -2.53 3.35 15.58
C ILE A 84 -2.75 3.00 17.04
N GLY A 85 -2.63 1.75 17.42
CA GLY A 85 -2.80 1.32 18.78
C GLY A 85 -4.19 0.83 19.12
N LYS A 86 -4.91 0.35 18.14
CA LYS A 86 -6.25 -0.17 18.36
C LYS A 86 -6.27 -1.68 18.45
#